data_9814e47aff36af5fa80f0b47f45187de
#
_entry.id   9814e47aff36af5fa80f0b47f45187de
#
_cell.length_a   1.000
_cell.length_b   1.000
_cell.length_c   1.000
_cell.angle_alpha   90.00
_cell.angle_beta   90.00
_cell.angle_gamma   90.00
#
_symmetry.space_group_name_H-M   'P 1'
#
loop_
_entity.id
_entity.type
_entity.pdbx_description
1 polymer ?
#
loop_
_entity_poly.entity_id
_entity_poly.type
_entity_poly.pdbx_seq_one_letter_code
_entity_poly.pdbx_strand_id
1 'polypeptide(L)'
;MIVVDTGNHIAALAAKMAKPHVIAAYPITPQTTIVERLAQYVEKGDLDAEFIRVESEHSAMAACIGAAAIGARTFTATASHGLLLMHEMLHWAGLARLPIVMVNVNR
;
A
#
# COMPACT_ATOMS: atom_id res chain seq x y z
N MET A 1 -8.75 -6.91 -21.57
CA MET A 1 -7.78 -7.83 -20.94
C MET A 1 -8.49 -8.67 -19.90
N ILE A 2 -8.34 -9.97 -19.96
CA ILE A 2 -8.87 -10.87 -18.93
C ILE A 2 -7.67 -11.49 -18.20
N VAL A 3 -7.65 -11.37 -16.89
CA VAL A 3 -6.58 -11.91 -16.02
C VAL A 3 -7.22 -12.81 -14.97
N VAL A 4 -6.63 -13.99 -14.77
CA VAL A 4 -7.05 -14.93 -13.72
C VAL A 4 -5.86 -15.13 -12.79
N ASP A 5 -5.98 -14.73 -11.54
CA ASP A 5 -4.91 -14.81 -10.56
C ASP A 5 -5.52 -14.81 -9.15
N THR A 6 -4.68 -14.87 -8.13
CA THR A 6 -5.13 -14.76 -6.74
C THR A 6 -5.67 -13.36 -6.46
N GLY A 7 -6.51 -13.23 -5.44
CA GLY A 7 -7.05 -11.93 -5.04
C GLY A 7 -5.94 -10.92 -4.72
N ASN A 8 -4.91 -11.36 -4.03
CA ASN A 8 -3.77 -10.49 -3.69
C ASN A 8 -3.05 -9.99 -4.94
N HIS A 9 -2.80 -10.87 -5.91
CA HIS A 9 -2.14 -10.49 -7.15
C HIS A 9 -3.02 -9.58 -8.01
N ILE A 10 -4.33 -9.78 -8.00
CA ILE A 10 -5.27 -8.89 -8.68
C ILE A 10 -5.28 -7.50 -8.01
N ALA A 11 -5.26 -7.45 -6.68
CA ALA A 11 -5.16 -6.17 -5.96
C ALA A 11 -3.87 -5.42 -6.32
N ALA A 12 -2.75 -6.15 -6.39
CA ALA A 12 -1.47 -5.56 -6.80
C ALA A 12 -1.51 -5.05 -8.24
N LEU A 13 -2.13 -5.80 -9.14
CA LEU A 13 -2.30 -5.39 -10.54
C LEU A 13 -3.17 -4.12 -10.64
N ALA A 14 -4.27 -4.07 -9.91
CA ALA A 14 -5.13 -2.89 -9.88
C ALA A 14 -4.39 -1.65 -9.35
N ALA A 15 -3.61 -1.82 -8.28
CA ALA A 15 -2.78 -0.76 -7.75
C ALA A 15 -1.77 -0.27 -8.80
N LYS A 16 -1.10 -1.19 -9.49
CA LYS A 16 -0.18 -0.84 -10.59
C LYS A 16 -0.89 -0.02 -11.67
N MET A 17 -2.09 -0.44 -12.07
CA MET A 17 -2.85 0.26 -13.12
C MET A 17 -3.27 1.67 -12.68
N ALA A 18 -3.45 1.89 -11.40
CA ALA A 18 -3.75 3.21 -10.85
C ALA A 18 -2.52 4.14 -10.80
N LYS A 19 -1.33 3.61 -11.07
CA LYS A 19 -0.08 4.36 -11.14
C LYS A 19 0.20 5.18 -9.88
N PRO A 20 0.36 4.55 -8.71
CA PRO A 20 0.74 5.27 -7.51
C PRO A 20 2.15 5.84 -7.64
N HIS A 21 2.38 6.98 -7.02
CA HIS A 21 3.72 7.58 -6.96
C HIS A 21 4.54 6.99 -5.81
N VAL A 22 3.85 6.64 -4.71
CA VAL A 22 4.48 6.12 -3.51
C VAL A 22 3.71 4.91 -2.99
N ILE A 23 4.45 3.87 -2.69
CA ILE A 23 3.94 2.68 -2.01
C ILE A 23 4.75 2.52 -0.73
N ALA A 24 4.08 2.46 0.41
CA ALA A 24 4.74 2.22 1.69
C ALA A 24 4.01 1.08 2.38
N ALA A 25 4.75 0.05 2.78
CA ALA A 25 4.13 -1.12 3.38
C ALA A 25 5.12 -1.88 4.28
N TYR A 26 4.56 -2.57 5.27
CA TYR A 26 5.27 -3.52 6.12
C TYR A 26 4.63 -4.90 5.93
N PRO A 27 5.42 -5.94 5.62
CA PRO A 27 4.86 -7.27 5.31
C PRO A 27 4.16 -7.89 6.52
N ILE A 28 2.97 -8.40 6.29
CA ILE A 28 2.21 -9.18 7.28
C ILE A 28 1.33 -10.17 6.53
N THR A 29 1.33 -11.45 6.95
CA THR A 29 0.46 -12.44 6.31
C THR A 29 -1.01 -12.15 6.66
N PRO A 30 -1.92 -12.32 5.69
CA PRO A 30 -1.74 -12.81 4.32
C PRO A 30 -1.53 -11.71 3.25
N GLN A 31 -1.19 -10.48 3.64
CA GLN A 31 -0.98 -9.37 2.72
C GLN A 31 0.34 -9.46 1.94
N THR A 32 1.32 -10.23 2.42
CA THR A 32 2.71 -10.22 1.94
C THR A 32 2.84 -10.35 0.42
N THR A 33 2.00 -11.17 -0.23
CA THR A 33 2.08 -11.37 -1.67
C THR A 33 1.66 -10.14 -2.48
N ILE A 34 0.86 -9.23 -1.91
CA ILE A 34 0.59 -7.92 -2.54
C ILE A 34 1.88 -7.10 -2.56
N VAL A 35 2.54 -7.00 -1.42
CA VAL A 35 3.78 -6.22 -1.26
C VAL A 35 4.88 -6.75 -2.18
N GLU A 36 5.06 -8.06 -2.20
CA GLU A 36 6.07 -8.71 -3.05
C GLU A 36 5.80 -8.44 -4.54
N ARG A 37 4.56 -8.56 -4.97
CA ARG A 37 4.22 -8.33 -6.38
C ARG A 37 4.43 -6.87 -6.76
N LEU A 38 4.07 -5.92 -5.91
CA LEU A 38 4.30 -4.50 -6.17
C LEU A 38 5.80 -4.18 -6.22
N ALA A 39 6.58 -4.76 -5.31
CA ALA A 39 8.04 -4.62 -5.34
C ALA A 39 8.64 -5.15 -6.65
N GLN A 40 8.15 -6.28 -7.14
CA GLN A 40 8.57 -6.84 -8.41
C GLN A 40 8.26 -5.91 -9.58
N TYR A 41 7.07 -5.30 -9.60
CA TYR A 41 6.70 -4.35 -10.65
C TYR A 41 7.65 -3.15 -10.67
N VAL A 42 7.99 -2.62 -9.51
CA VAL A 42 8.92 -1.49 -9.40
C VAL A 42 10.32 -1.91 -9.85
N GLU A 43 10.80 -3.06 -9.39
CA GLU A 43 12.13 -3.58 -9.70
C GLU A 43 12.32 -3.83 -11.20
N LYS A 44 11.28 -4.35 -11.86
CA LYS A 44 11.32 -4.63 -13.30
C LYS A 44 11.12 -3.39 -14.17
N GLY A 45 10.78 -2.26 -13.59
CA GLY A 45 10.46 -1.05 -14.33
C GLY A 45 9.04 -1.00 -14.89
N ASP A 46 8.17 -1.93 -14.50
CA ASP A 46 6.77 -1.96 -14.93
C ASP A 46 5.92 -0.90 -14.22
N LEU A 47 6.38 -0.43 -13.08
CA LEU A 47 5.73 0.61 -12.29
C LEU A 47 6.77 1.63 -11.84
N ASP A 48 6.60 2.87 -12.25
CA ASP A 48 7.45 3.98 -11.84
C ASP A 48 6.91 4.57 -10.54
N ALA A 49 7.31 3.97 -9.43
CA ALA A 49 6.89 4.39 -8.10
C ALA A 49 8.05 4.27 -7.12
N GLU A 50 8.02 5.12 -6.09
CA GLU A 50 8.92 4.99 -4.96
C GLU A 50 8.34 3.95 -4.00
N PHE A 51 9.07 2.86 -3.77
CA PHE A 51 8.67 1.83 -2.83
C PHE A 51 9.43 2.02 -1.52
N ILE A 52 8.73 2.51 -0.49
CA ILE A 52 9.33 2.81 0.80
C ILE A 52 9.17 1.61 1.74
N ARG A 53 10.27 1.02 2.13
CA ARG A 53 10.29 -0.03 3.15
C ARG A 53 10.34 0.63 4.52
N VAL A 54 9.40 0.27 5.36
CA VAL A 54 9.26 0.84 6.70
C VAL A 54 9.45 -0.24 7.76
N GLU A 55 9.66 0.16 9.00
CA GLU A 55 9.88 -0.74 10.13
C GLU A 55 8.59 -1.13 10.85
N SER A 56 7.46 -0.52 10.50
CA SER A 56 6.16 -0.85 11.10
C SER A 56 5.01 -0.34 10.26
N GLU A 57 3.82 -0.84 10.51
CA GLU A 57 2.60 -0.41 9.84
C GLU A 57 2.25 1.03 10.19
N HIS A 58 2.55 1.47 11.42
CA HIS A 58 2.38 2.86 11.83
C HIS A 58 3.19 3.80 10.91
N SER A 59 4.44 3.47 10.69
CA SER A 59 5.32 4.23 9.78
C SER A 59 4.87 4.14 8.32
N ALA A 60 4.29 3.01 7.90
CA ALA A 60 3.77 2.88 6.55
C ALA A 60 2.67 3.91 6.28
N MET A 61 1.71 4.00 7.17
CA MET A 61 0.62 4.99 7.03
C MET A 61 1.15 6.42 7.17
N ALA A 62 2.10 6.66 8.07
CA ALA A 62 2.72 7.98 8.23
C ALA A 62 3.41 8.43 6.95
N ALA A 63 4.14 7.53 6.26
CA ALA A 63 4.76 7.82 4.98
C ALA A 63 3.71 8.16 3.90
N CYS A 64 2.61 7.41 3.87
CA CYS A 64 1.50 7.70 2.96
C CYS A 64 0.89 9.07 3.23
N ILE A 65 0.71 9.44 4.48
CA ILE A 65 0.19 10.76 4.88
C ILE A 65 1.10 11.87 4.35
N GLY A 66 2.40 11.76 4.59
CA GLY A 66 3.36 12.76 4.12
C GLY A 66 3.36 12.91 2.60
N ALA A 67 3.36 11.80 1.88
CA ALA A 67 3.35 11.82 0.43
C ALA A 67 2.02 12.36 -0.13
N ALA A 68 0.89 11.94 0.44
CA ALA A 68 -0.42 12.40 -0.01
C ALA A 68 -0.61 13.90 0.25
N ALA A 69 -0.04 14.43 1.32
CA ALA A 69 -0.15 15.85 1.67
C ALA A 69 0.45 16.78 0.60
N ILE A 70 1.43 16.30 -0.17
CA ILE A 70 2.02 17.05 -1.28
C ILE A 70 1.47 16.66 -2.64
N GLY A 71 0.36 15.91 -2.66
CA GLY A 71 -0.34 15.58 -3.90
C GLY A 71 0.08 14.27 -4.56
N ALA A 72 0.94 13.46 -3.93
CA ALA A 72 1.31 12.16 -4.46
C ALA A 72 0.15 11.16 -4.32
N ARG A 73 0.02 10.28 -5.29
CA ARG A 73 -0.91 9.16 -5.24
C ARG A 73 -0.26 8.05 -4.44
N THR A 74 -0.90 7.60 -3.37
CA THR A 74 -0.30 6.67 -2.42
C THR A 74 -1.10 5.40 -2.26
N PHE A 75 -0.40 4.31 -1.99
CA PHE A 75 -0.99 3.00 -1.75
C PHE A 75 -0.28 2.31 -0.59
N THR A 76 -1.05 1.64 0.24
CA THR A 76 -0.53 0.72 1.26
C THR A 76 -1.43 -0.49 1.38
N ALA A 77 -0.92 -1.53 2.01
CA ALA A 77 -1.68 -2.74 2.28
C ALA A 77 -1.27 -3.29 3.65
N THR A 78 -2.21 -3.89 4.34
CA THR A 78 -1.99 -4.48 5.67
C THR A 78 -2.93 -5.64 5.92
N ALA A 79 -2.89 -6.20 7.10
CA ALA A 79 -3.78 -7.26 7.56
C ALA A 79 -3.81 -7.28 9.08
N SER A 80 -4.91 -7.76 9.68
CA SER A 80 -5.00 -8.12 11.10
C SER A 80 -4.42 -7.08 12.07
N HIS A 81 -3.40 -7.48 12.82
CA HIS A 81 -2.75 -6.63 13.82
C HIS A 81 -2.03 -5.42 13.20
N GLY A 82 -1.64 -5.51 11.94
CA GLY A 82 -1.05 -4.36 11.24
C GLY A 82 -2.03 -3.20 11.12
N LEU A 83 -3.30 -3.50 10.87
CA LEU A 83 -4.35 -2.49 10.86
C LEU A 83 -4.50 -1.84 12.24
N LEU A 84 -4.45 -2.64 13.30
CA LEU A 84 -4.52 -2.10 14.67
C LEU A 84 -3.31 -1.21 14.98
N LEU A 85 -2.13 -1.62 14.56
CA LEU A 85 -0.91 -0.84 14.82
C LEU A 85 -0.91 0.50 14.08
N MET A 86 -1.51 0.57 12.89
CA MET A 86 -1.61 1.84 12.15
C MET A 86 -2.85 2.67 12.50
N HIS A 87 -3.66 2.23 13.44
CA HIS A 87 -4.98 2.81 13.72
C HIS A 87 -4.93 4.32 13.99
N GLU A 88 -3.99 4.78 14.80
CA GLU A 88 -3.80 6.20 15.08
C GLU A 88 -3.56 6.99 13.79
N MET A 89 -2.64 6.51 12.96
CA MET A 89 -2.30 7.20 11.71
C MET A 89 -3.41 7.12 10.69
N LEU A 90 -4.21 6.05 10.72
CA LEU A 90 -5.40 5.94 9.87
C LEU A 90 -6.42 7.03 10.20
N HIS A 91 -6.64 7.29 11.48
CA HIS A 91 -7.49 8.41 11.90
C HIS A 91 -6.92 9.76 11.48
N TRP A 92 -5.62 9.93 11.58
CA TRP A 92 -4.93 11.14 11.09
C TRP A 92 -5.21 11.37 9.60
N ALA A 93 -5.05 10.32 8.80
CA ALA A 93 -5.29 10.39 7.36
C ALA A 93 -6.74 10.79 7.06
N GLY A 94 -7.69 10.20 7.79
CA GLY A 94 -9.11 10.51 7.64
C GLY A 94 -9.45 11.94 8.00
N LEU A 95 -8.95 12.42 9.13
CA LEU A 95 -9.17 13.80 9.58
C LEU A 95 -8.54 14.82 8.64
N ALA A 96 -7.37 14.52 8.10
CA ALA A 96 -6.68 15.37 7.14
C ALA A 96 -7.28 15.28 5.74
N ARG A 97 -8.22 14.36 5.50
CA ARG A 97 -8.90 14.13 4.22
C ARG A 97 -7.91 13.84 3.08
N LEU A 98 -6.92 13.01 3.36
CA LEU A 98 -5.90 12.66 2.38
C LEU A 98 -6.35 11.47 1.52
N PRO A 99 -6.15 11.54 0.19
CA PRO A 99 -6.57 10.47 -0.73
C PRO A 99 -5.56 9.32 -0.75
N ILE A 100 -5.68 8.41 0.19
CA ILE A 100 -4.82 7.24 0.33
C ILE A 100 -5.66 5.99 0.06
N VAL A 101 -5.15 5.08 -0.76
CA VAL A 101 -5.78 3.78 -0.98
C VAL A 101 -5.07 2.74 -0.10
N MET A 102 -5.86 2.02 0.67
CA MET A 102 -5.35 0.95 1.53
C MET A 102 -6.15 -0.32 1.30
N VAL A 103 -5.45 -1.43 1.19
CA VAL A 103 -6.05 -2.77 1.16
C VAL A 103 -5.82 -3.43 2.52
N ASN A 104 -6.89 -3.91 3.13
CA ASN A 104 -6.82 -4.75 4.33
C ASN A 104 -7.17 -6.18 3.95
N VAL A 105 -6.19 -7.07 4.01
CA VAL A 105 -6.41 -8.48 3.71
C VAL A 105 -6.80 -9.19 4.99
N ASN A 106 -8.06 -9.57 5.09
CA ASN A 106 -8.57 -10.18 6.32
C ASN A 106 -7.98 -11.57 6.55
N ARG A 107 -7.71 -11.84 7.83
CA ARG A 107 -7.21 -13.14 8.27
C ARG A 107 -8.19 -13.82 9.22
#